data_f55332465f0eb4427dfb94e70b82c25c
#
_entry.id   f55332465f0eb4427dfb94e70b82c25c
#
_cell.length_a   1.000
_cell.length_b   1.000
_cell.length_c   1.000
_cell.angle_alpha   90.00
_cell.angle_beta   90.00
_cell.angle_gamma   90.00
#
_symmetry.space_group_name_H-M   'P 1'
#
loop_
_entity.id
_entity.type
_entity.pdbx_description
1 polymer ?
#
loop_
_entity_poly.entity_id
_entity_poly.type
_entity_poly.pdbx_seq_one_letter_code
_entity_poly.pdbx_strand_id
1 'polypeptide(L)'
;YFSLPVDRGKIYIVKFIIGCAIVFIDVAAFILSVIVVGKLIGLEGPVPYETILIKPLAAYFAALPIIAIIYVLSVSYTQMALPLGIGTCSALPAMLVANTKYWITYPWSYPIMAALGGDFDVFNKGSVTYIISTFLLIAVFSYGYCTFIKRDIA
;
A
#
# COMPACT_ATOMS: atom_id res chain seq x y z
N TYR A 1 -21.78 -30.46 -9.90
CA TYR A 1 -20.89 -29.30 -9.57
C TYR A 1 -19.62 -29.47 -10.38
N PHE A 2 -19.46 -28.69 -11.45
CA PHE A 2 -18.24 -28.64 -12.23
C PHE A 2 -17.20 -27.88 -11.39
N SER A 3 -16.37 -28.57 -10.61
CA SER A 3 -15.16 -28.00 -10.05
C SER A 3 -14.13 -27.92 -11.16
N LEU A 4 -14.07 -26.78 -11.85
CA LEU A 4 -12.96 -26.46 -12.73
C LEU A 4 -11.68 -26.55 -11.87
N PRO A 5 -10.65 -27.30 -12.28
CA PRO A 5 -9.37 -27.35 -11.58
C PRO A 5 -8.64 -26.02 -11.82
N VAL A 6 -9.08 -24.99 -11.09
CA VAL A 6 -8.38 -23.69 -11.13
C VAL A 6 -7.17 -23.81 -10.24
N ASP A 7 -6.01 -23.54 -10.81
CA ASP A 7 -4.75 -23.51 -10.10
C ASP A 7 -4.82 -22.46 -8.97
N ARG A 8 -4.70 -22.91 -7.72
CA ARG A 8 -4.81 -22.08 -6.51
C ARG A 8 -3.81 -20.93 -6.49
N GLY A 9 -2.60 -21.16 -7.01
CA GLY A 9 -1.60 -20.11 -7.15
C GLY A 9 -2.10 -18.95 -8.03
N LYS A 10 -2.82 -19.27 -9.10
CA LYS A 10 -3.42 -18.25 -9.96
C LYS A 10 -4.50 -17.45 -9.22
N ILE A 11 -5.33 -18.11 -8.41
CA ILE A 11 -6.35 -17.43 -7.59
C ILE A 11 -5.70 -16.44 -6.62
N TYR A 12 -4.62 -16.85 -5.95
CA TYR A 12 -3.88 -15.98 -5.02
C TYR A 12 -3.36 -14.73 -5.72
N ILE A 13 -2.68 -14.90 -6.86
CA ILE A 13 -2.11 -13.79 -7.63
C ILE A 13 -3.21 -12.85 -8.15
N VAL A 14 -4.27 -13.38 -8.74
CA VAL A 14 -5.36 -12.57 -9.29
C VAL A 14 -6.06 -11.76 -8.21
N LYS A 15 -6.34 -12.34 -7.05
CA LYS A 15 -6.94 -11.61 -5.92
C LYS A 15 -6.03 -10.48 -5.41
N PHE A 16 -4.74 -10.72 -5.34
CA PHE A 16 -3.77 -9.67 -4.97
C PHE A 16 -3.75 -8.52 -5.97
N ILE A 17 -3.71 -8.85 -7.28
CA ILE A 17 -3.75 -7.84 -8.34
C ILE A 17 -5.04 -7.02 -8.28
N ILE A 18 -6.19 -7.66 -8.06
CA ILE A 18 -7.47 -6.96 -7.88
C ILE A 18 -7.41 -6.02 -6.68
N GLY A 19 -6.85 -6.45 -5.55
CA GLY A 19 -6.66 -5.59 -4.38
C GLY A 19 -5.79 -4.37 -4.68
N CYS A 20 -4.66 -4.55 -5.35
CA CYS A 20 -3.82 -3.45 -5.80
C CYS A 20 -4.54 -2.51 -6.78
N ALA A 21 -5.33 -3.06 -7.70
CA ALA A 21 -6.10 -2.27 -8.67
C ALA A 21 -7.17 -1.42 -8.00
N ILE A 22 -7.87 -1.93 -6.99
CA ILE A 22 -8.86 -1.17 -6.22
C ILE A 22 -8.20 0.03 -5.54
N VAL A 23 -7.09 -0.18 -4.82
CA VAL A 23 -6.37 0.91 -4.17
C VAL A 23 -5.82 1.91 -5.18
N PHE A 24 -5.39 1.46 -6.37
CA PHE A 24 -4.96 2.36 -7.44
C PHE A 24 -6.12 3.24 -7.95
N ILE A 25 -7.31 2.67 -8.11
CA ILE A 25 -8.52 3.41 -8.49
C ILE A 25 -8.87 4.45 -7.43
N ASP A 26 -8.76 4.11 -6.13
CA ASP A 26 -8.99 5.06 -5.03
C ASP A 26 -8.01 6.24 -5.08
N VAL A 27 -6.73 5.98 -5.34
CA VAL A 27 -5.73 7.05 -5.50
C VAL A 27 -6.02 7.91 -6.73
N ALA A 28 -6.43 7.31 -7.85
CA ALA A 28 -6.81 8.05 -9.05
C ALA A 28 -8.06 8.92 -8.80
N ALA A 29 -9.06 8.39 -8.11
CA ALA A 29 -10.26 9.13 -7.73
C ALA A 29 -9.92 10.29 -6.77
N PHE A 30 -9.00 10.08 -5.83
CA PHE A 30 -8.49 11.15 -4.96
C PHE A 30 -7.84 12.27 -5.77
N ILE A 31 -6.95 11.96 -6.70
CA ILE A 31 -6.28 12.94 -7.57
C ILE A 31 -7.32 13.75 -8.36
N LEU A 32 -8.29 13.06 -8.98
CA LEU A 32 -9.36 13.72 -9.74
C LEU A 32 -10.20 14.63 -8.85
N SER A 33 -10.57 14.18 -7.66
CA SER A 33 -11.37 14.98 -6.72
C SER A 33 -10.65 16.26 -6.30
N VAL A 34 -9.34 16.18 -6.02
CA VAL A 34 -8.54 17.38 -5.67
C VAL A 34 -8.50 18.39 -6.82
N ILE A 35 -8.34 17.93 -8.06
CA ILE A 35 -8.32 18.81 -9.24
C ILE A 35 -9.70 19.46 -9.45
N VAL A 36 -10.79 18.70 -9.33
CA VAL A 36 -12.15 19.21 -9.51
C VAL A 36 -12.49 20.24 -8.43
N VAL A 37 -12.23 19.92 -7.17
CA VAL A 37 -12.48 20.84 -6.05
C VAL A 37 -11.63 22.11 -6.17
N GLY A 38 -10.35 21.99 -6.54
CA GLY A 38 -9.47 23.14 -6.75
C GLY A 38 -10.02 24.11 -7.81
N LYS A 39 -10.57 23.58 -8.92
CA LYS A 39 -11.20 24.40 -9.96
C LYS A 39 -12.52 25.04 -9.50
N LEU A 40 -13.33 24.30 -8.73
CA LEU A 40 -14.61 24.82 -8.22
C LEU A 40 -14.44 25.97 -7.21
N ILE A 41 -13.36 25.95 -6.44
CA ILE A 41 -13.04 27.01 -5.47
C ILE A 41 -12.41 28.23 -6.17
N GLY A 42 -12.16 28.16 -7.50
CA GLY A 42 -11.61 29.28 -8.26
C GLY A 42 -10.12 29.51 -7.99
N LEU A 43 -9.34 28.48 -7.73
CA LEU A 43 -7.90 28.59 -7.66
C LEU A 43 -7.36 28.92 -9.07
N GLU A 44 -7.10 30.22 -9.31
CA GLU A 44 -6.45 30.72 -10.51
C GLU A 44 -4.94 30.54 -10.37
N GLY A 45 -4.39 29.48 -10.92
CA GLY A 45 -2.95 29.24 -10.92
C GLY A 45 -2.56 27.96 -11.64
N PRO A 46 -1.27 27.78 -11.99
CA PRO A 46 -0.80 26.52 -12.56
C PRO A 46 -0.98 25.39 -11.55
N VAL A 47 -1.63 24.32 -11.98
CA VAL A 47 -1.84 23.12 -11.15
C VAL A 47 -0.47 22.57 -10.72
N PRO A 48 -0.17 22.43 -9.42
CA PRO A 48 1.10 21.88 -8.97
C PRO A 48 1.10 20.35 -9.18
N TYR A 49 1.39 19.93 -10.42
CA TYR A 49 1.37 18.52 -10.82
C TYR A 49 2.24 17.63 -9.93
N GLU A 50 3.35 18.16 -9.46
CA GLU A 50 4.26 17.43 -8.58
C GLU A 50 3.57 17.01 -7.28
N THR A 51 2.85 17.91 -6.64
CA THR A 51 2.16 17.66 -5.38
C THR A 51 0.88 16.85 -5.57
N ILE A 52 0.12 17.12 -6.63
CA ILE A 52 -1.21 16.52 -6.81
C ILE A 52 -1.13 15.16 -7.51
N LEU A 53 -0.14 14.92 -8.38
CA LEU A 53 -0.03 13.69 -9.15
C LEU A 53 1.12 12.80 -8.64
N ILE A 54 2.34 13.35 -8.56
CA ILE A 54 3.53 12.55 -8.27
C ILE A 54 3.54 12.04 -6.84
N LYS A 55 3.24 12.87 -5.84
CA LYS A 55 3.27 12.47 -4.43
C LYS A 55 2.26 11.38 -4.07
N PRO A 56 0.97 11.43 -4.49
CA PRO A 56 0.04 10.33 -4.23
C PRO A 56 0.42 9.03 -4.94
N LEU A 57 0.93 9.10 -6.17
CA LEU A 57 1.43 7.91 -6.87
C LEU A 57 2.66 7.32 -6.16
N ALA A 58 3.58 8.14 -5.73
CA ALA A 58 4.75 7.73 -4.96
C ALA A 58 4.33 7.05 -3.64
N ALA A 59 3.36 7.63 -2.93
CA ALA A 59 2.79 7.02 -1.73
C ALA A 59 2.10 5.68 -2.01
N TYR A 60 1.40 5.54 -3.15
CA TYR A 60 0.81 4.27 -3.57
C TYR A 60 1.88 3.18 -3.74
N PHE A 61 2.95 3.46 -4.48
CA PHE A 61 4.04 2.47 -4.65
C PHE A 61 4.71 2.11 -3.33
N ALA A 62 4.91 3.06 -2.44
CA ALA A 62 5.46 2.82 -1.11
C ALA A 62 4.48 2.06 -0.19
N ALA A 63 3.18 2.07 -0.48
CA ALA A 63 2.15 1.35 0.28
C ALA A 63 1.96 -0.12 -0.16
N LEU A 64 2.52 -0.55 -1.29
CA LEU A 64 2.36 -1.92 -1.79
C LEU A 64 2.70 -3.02 -0.77
N PRO A 65 3.77 -2.92 0.05
CA PRO A 65 4.04 -3.92 1.07
C PRO A 65 2.97 -3.96 2.16
N ILE A 66 2.33 -2.84 2.50
CA ILE A 66 1.20 -2.81 3.45
C ILE A 66 0.02 -3.59 2.87
N ILE A 67 -0.29 -3.35 1.59
CA ILE A 67 -1.35 -4.09 0.88
C ILE A 67 -1.04 -5.59 0.91
N ALA A 68 0.21 -5.98 0.68
CA ALA A 68 0.63 -7.38 0.74
C ALA A 68 0.49 -7.98 2.14
N ILE A 69 0.87 -7.25 3.19
CA ILE A 69 0.74 -7.70 4.59
C ILE A 69 -0.74 -7.92 4.93
N ILE A 70 -1.60 -6.93 4.65
CA ILE A 70 -3.04 -7.02 4.92
C ILE A 70 -3.67 -8.14 4.10
N TYR A 71 -3.25 -8.32 2.84
CA TYR A 71 -3.73 -9.40 1.98
C TYR A 71 -3.36 -10.78 2.55
N VAL A 72 -2.10 -10.99 2.96
CA VAL A 72 -1.66 -12.26 3.58
C VAL A 72 -2.43 -12.54 4.87
N LEU A 73 -2.66 -11.53 5.70
CA LEU A 73 -3.48 -11.66 6.90
C LEU A 73 -4.93 -12.01 6.54
N SER A 74 -5.52 -11.35 5.56
CA SER A 74 -6.90 -11.59 5.11
C SER A 74 -7.12 -13.01 4.57
N VAL A 75 -6.10 -13.56 3.90
CA VAL A 75 -6.15 -14.95 3.41
C VAL A 75 -5.86 -15.95 4.54
N SER A 76 -5.11 -15.54 5.56
CA SER A 76 -4.72 -16.40 6.69
C SER A 76 -5.81 -16.54 7.74
N TYR A 77 -6.63 -15.53 7.93
CA TYR A 77 -7.69 -15.52 8.95
C TYR A 77 -9.08 -15.52 8.29
N THR A 78 -10.00 -16.30 8.86
CA THR A 78 -11.39 -16.38 8.41
C THR A 78 -12.22 -15.15 8.81
N GLN A 79 -11.81 -14.46 9.86
CA GLN A 79 -12.48 -13.27 10.37
C GLN A 79 -11.88 -12.00 9.75
N MET A 80 -12.68 -11.24 9.01
CA MET A 80 -12.25 -9.97 8.38
C MET A 80 -11.90 -8.87 9.39
N ALA A 81 -12.41 -8.94 10.61
CA ALA A 81 -12.15 -7.94 11.65
C ALA A 81 -10.67 -7.89 12.06
N LEU A 82 -9.96 -9.00 12.00
CA LEU A 82 -8.58 -9.11 12.44
C LEU A 82 -7.60 -8.38 11.50
N PRO A 83 -7.60 -8.61 10.17
CA PRO A 83 -6.77 -7.85 9.23
C PRO A 83 -7.07 -6.34 9.24
N LEU A 84 -8.36 -5.96 9.34
CA LEU A 84 -8.77 -4.56 9.43
C LEU A 84 -8.29 -3.91 10.73
N GLY A 85 -8.47 -4.60 11.86
CA GLY A 85 -8.00 -4.10 13.15
C GLY A 85 -6.49 -3.91 13.19
N ILE A 86 -5.72 -4.87 12.72
CA ILE A 86 -4.26 -4.76 12.64
C ILE A 86 -3.87 -3.61 11.71
N GLY A 87 -4.49 -3.49 10.55
CA GLY A 87 -4.20 -2.44 9.58
C GLY A 87 -4.44 -1.04 10.15
N THR A 88 -5.59 -0.81 10.77
CA THR A 88 -5.95 0.49 11.36
C THR A 88 -5.12 0.83 12.59
N CYS A 89 -4.97 -0.12 13.53
CA CYS A 89 -4.16 0.11 14.74
C CYS A 89 -2.69 0.39 14.40
N SER A 90 -2.16 -0.27 13.37
CA SER A 90 -0.78 -0.01 12.93
C SER A 90 -0.64 1.30 12.15
N ALA A 91 -1.70 1.83 11.56
CA ALA A 91 -1.64 3.12 10.87
C ALA A 91 -1.53 4.32 11.85
N LEU A 92 -2.10 4.21 13.06
CA LEU A 92 -2.14 5.31 14.03
C LEU A 92 -0.74 5.82 14.45
N PRO A 93 0.23 4.98 14.84
CA PRO A 93 1.56 5.44 15.24
C PRO A 93 2.50 5.74 14.06
N ALA A 94 2.05 5.54 12.81
CA ALA A 94 2.91 5.64 11.63
C ALA A 94 3.63 6.99 11.51
N MET A 95 2.91 8.10 11.78
CA MET A 95 3.48 9.44 11.72
C MET A 95 4.55 9.69 12.81
N LEU A 96 4.34 9.13 14.00
CA LEU A 96 5.30 9.22 15.09
C LEU A 96 6.57 8.42 14.76
N VAL A 97 6.40 7.19 14.26
CA VAL A 97 7.52 6.32 13.89
C VAL A 97 8.29 6.89 12.70
N ALA A 98 7.60 7.52 11.74
CA ALA A 98 8.22 8.17 10.59
C ALA A 98 9.28 9.21 10.98
N ASN A 99 9.08 9.91 12.10
CA ASN A 99 10.03 10.89 12.63
C ASN A 99 11.22 10.29 13.40
N THR A 100 11.27 8.97 13.58
CA THR A 100 12.32 8.28 14.32
C THR A 100 13.27 7.52 13.39
N LYS A 101 14.39 7.04 13.93
CA LYS A 101 15.31 6.14 13.21
C LYS A 101 14.70 4.76 12.90
N TYR A 102 13.58 4.40 13.53
CA TYR A 102 12.91 3.10 13.39
C TYR A 102 11.96 3.03 12.20
N TRP A 103 11.83 4.09 11.39
CA TRP A 103 10.96 4.11 10.23
C TRP A 103 11.26 2.97 9.24
N ILE A 104 12.52 2.51 9.15
CA ILE A 104 12.96 1.42 8.25
C ILE A 104 12.23 0.10 8.55
N THR A 105 11.98 -0.18 9.82
CA THR A 105 11.34 -1.44 10.26
C THR A 105 9.82 -1.36 10.26
N TYR A 106 9.27 -0.17 9.99
CA TYR A 106 7.83 0.07 10.11
C TYR A 106 7.18 0.36 8.75
N PRO A 107 6.56 -0.63 8.08
CA PRO A 107 6.04 -0.47 6.72
C PRO A 107 5.01 0.66 6.57
N TRP A 108 4.19 0.92 7.60
CA TRP A 108 3.18 1.98 7.57
C TRP A 108 3.77 3.40 7.48
N SER A 109 5.05 3.59 7.78
CA SER A 109 5.73 4.88 7.60
C SER A 109 6.16 5.14 6.15
N TYR A 110 6.26 4.12 5.29
CA TYR A 110 6.78 4.28 3.93
C TYR A 110 5.94 5.21 3.04
N PRO A 111 4.59 5.14 3.03
CA PRO A 111 3.79 6.09 2.26
C PRO A 111 3.96 7.53 2.74
N ILE A 112 4.15 7.74 4.05
CA ILE A 112 4.39 9.06 4.63
C ILE A 112 5.74 9.60 4.14
N MET A 113 6.80 8.78 4.20
CA MET A 113 8.12 9.14 3.69
C MET A 113 8.10 9.46 2.20
N ALA A 114 7.33 8.71 1.40
CA ALA A 114 7.20 8.92 -0.03
C ALA A 114 6.40 10.20 -0.36
N ALA A 115 5.34 10.50 0.40
CA ALA A 115 4.50 11.68 0.17
C ALA A 115 5.14 12.98 0.63
N LEU A 116 5.86 12.96 1.77
CA LEU A 116 6.50 14.13 2.37
C LEU A 116 7.98 14.26 2.00
N GLY A 117 8.53 13.29 1.30
CA GLY A 117 9.92 13.32 0.83
C GLY A 117 10.19 14.54 -0.07
N GLY A 118 11.29 15.24 0.23
CA GLY A 118 11.69 16.46 -0.48
C GLY A 118 11.19 17.76 0.16
N ASP A 119 10.10 17.75 0.95
CA ASP A 119 9.58 18.94 1.62
C ASP A 119 10.23 19.14 3.00
N PHE A 120 10.67 18.04 3.64
CA PHE A 120 11.33 18.06 4.95
C PHE A 120 12.58 17.19 4.92
N ASP A 121 13.69 17.68 5.41
CA ASP A 121 14.95 16.93 5.48
C ASP A 121 14.84 15.62 6.25
N VAL A 122 13.99 15.60 7.27
CA VAL A 122 13.72 14.41 8.09
C VAL A 122 13.12 13.26 7.23
N PHE A 123 12.30 13.60 6.24
CA PHE A 123 11.61 12.64 5.36
C PHE A 123 12.34 12.42 4.03
N ASN A 124 13.44 13.14 3.77
CA ASN A 124 14.19 12.99 2.51
C ASN A 124 15.04 11.72 2.51
N LYS A 125 14.38 10.57 2.60
CA LYS A 125 14.99 9.24 2.55
C LYS A 125 14.99 8.64 1.13
N GLY A 126 14.42 9.36 0.17
CA GLY A 126 14.52 9.14 -1.27
C GLY A 126 14.38 7.68 -1.73
N SER A 127 15.32 7.24 -2.52
CA SER A 127 15.36 5.90 -3.13
C SER A 127 15.41 4.74 -2.11
N VAL A 128 15.94 4.98 -0.91
CA VAL A 128 16.05 3.93 0.14
C VAL A 128 14.67 3.42 0.54
N THR A 129 13.67 4.31 0.66
CA THR A 129 12.29 3.93 0.98
C THR A 129 11.71 2.96 -0.05
N TYR A 130 11.93 3.22 -1.35
CA TYR A 130 11.40 2.38 -2.42
C TYR A 130 12.12 1.04 -2.51
N ILE A 131 13.43 0.99 -2.29
CA ILE A 131 14.21 -0.25 -2.27
C ILE A 131 13.71 -1.17 -1.15
N ILE A 132 13.58 -0.63 0.07
CA ILE A 132 13.11 -1.40 1.22
C ILE A 132 11.65 -1.85 1.01
N SER A 133 10.79 -0.96 0.52
CA SER A 133 9.40 -1.25 0.18
C SER A 133 9.29 -2.41 -0.82
N THR A 134 10.06 -2.38 -1.90
CA THR A 134 10.05 -3.43 -2.93
C THR A 134 10.55 -4.77 -2.37
N PHE A 135 11.63 -4.74 -1.58
CA PHE A 135 12.16 -5.95 -0.95
C PHE A 135 11.14 -6.59 0.01
N LEU A 136 10.51 -5.77 0.85
CA LEU A 136 9.50 -6.22 1.80
C LEU A 136 8.26 -6.76 1.08
N LEU A 137 7.82 -6.12 -0.01
CA LEU A 137 6.72 -6.59 -0.85
C LEU A 137 6.99 -8.01 -1.36
N ILE A 138 8.17 -8.23 -1.95
CA ILE A 138 8.55 -9.54 -2.49
C ILE A 138 8.61 -10.59 -1.37
N ALA A 139 9.21 -10.26 -0.23
CA ALA A 139 9.32 -11.17 0.90
C ALA A 139 7.95 -11.59 1.45
N VAL A 140 7.07 -10.63 1.72
CA VAL A 140 5.73 -10.87 2.27
C VAL A 140 4.85 -11.62 1.27
N PHE A 141 4.88 -11.22 0.00
CA PHE A 141 4.09 -11.87 -1.04
C PHE A 141 4.52 -13.33 -1.25
N SER A 142 5.83 -13.60 -1.30
CA SER A 142 6.38 -14.95 -1.44
C SER A 142 6.04 -15.83 -0.23
N TYR A 143 6.15 -15.29 0.98
CA TYR A 143 5.76 -15.99 2.20
C TYR A 143 4.27 -16.35 2.19
N GLY A 144 3.41 -15.40 1.86
CA GLY A 144 1.97 -15.63 1.76
C GLY A 144 1.60 -16.65 0.69
N TYR A 145 2.25 -16.60 -0.47
CA TYR A 145 2.06 -17.58 -1.55
C TYR A 145 2.42 -19.00 -1.11
N CYS A 146 3.60 -19.19 -0.49
CA CYS A 146 4.02 -20.49 0.01
C CYS A 146 3.08 -21.02 1.10
N THR A 147 2.62 -20.15 2.00
CA THR A 147 1.70 -20.53 3.09
C THR A 147 0.33 -20.89 2.53
N PHE A 148 -0.16 -20.15 1.54
CA PHE A 148 -1.45 -20.40 0.90
C PHE A 148 -1.49 -21.76 0.19
N ILE A 149 -0.44 -22.12 -0.54
CA ILE A 149 -0.37 -23.41 -1.24
C ILE A 149 -0.26 -24.59 -0.26
N LYS A 150 0.50 -24.43 0.84
CA LYS A 150 0.73 -25.50 1.81
C LYS A 150 -0.46 -25.79 2.74
N ARG A 151 -1.38 -24.86 2.92
CA ARG A 151 -2.44 -24.92 3.93
C ARG A 151 -3.52 -25.98 3.70
N ASP A 152 -3.56 -26.57 2.51
CA ASP A 152 -4.62 -27.50 2.10
C ASP A 152 -4.16 -28.97 1.93
N ILE A 153 -3.04 -29.33 2.51
CA ILE A 153 -2.56 -30.72 2.50
C ILE A 153 -2.87 -31.43 3.83
N ALA A 154 -3.59 -30.78 4.74
CA ALA A 154 -4.02 -31.35 6.01
C ALA A 154 -5.54 -31.59 6.02
#